data_3294b43fcd62847d7985ae4f80298075
#
_entry.id   3294b43fcd62847d7985ae4f80298075
#
_cell.length_a   1.000
_cell.length_b   1.000
_cell.length_c   1.000
_cell.angle_alpha   90.00
_cell.angle_beta   90.00
_cell.angle_gamma   90.00
#
_symmetry.space_group_name_H-M   'P 1'
#
loop_
_entity.id
_entity.type
_entity.pdbx_description
1 polymer ?
#
loop_
_entity_poly.entity_id
_entity_poly.type
_entity_poly.pdbx_seq_one_letter_code
_entity_poly.pdbx_strand_id
1 'polypeptide(L)'
;NTGPYRNRSINRKISSPSGTRLHRKTQPISKSQVNMDKYIYAKNSVEFVTVGVEFCAFLERVQELTQEEFASTSIKLLPLLYLKATLLPIDDENEDYLDSPEHFVTEDDYEFLRENIGRLMGENDAYLVVQSDEMKYSDLPLGASIAEDMADIYQAVKDCIAAYRTENEDTMRVALTECREEFSSYWGSKLLNALAALHRIYYSLDDLDNDYDCECGHRHSHHRDDEEDNFYQKRQSAWLDDEEDADRWL
;
A
#
# COMPACT_ATOMS: atom_id res chain seq x y z
N ASN A 1 95.05 -19.08 -3.63
CA ASN A 1 94.90 -20.13 -4.62
C ASN A 1 93.42 -20.18 -5.05
N THR A 2 93.22 -19.61 -6.19
CA THR A 2 92.00 -19.32 -6.85
C THR A 2 91.59 -20.46 -7.78
N GLY A 3 90.44 -21.04 -7.62
CA GLY A 3 89.83 -21.99 -8.56
C GLY A 3 88.52 -21.42 -9.09
N PRO A 4 88.13 -21.59 -10.38
CA PRO A 4 87.11 -20.85 -11.06
C PRO A 4 85.73 -21.47 -10.88
N TYR A 5 84.78 -20.66 -10.64
CA TYR A 5 83.33 -20.99 -10.61
C TYR A 5 82.83 -21.33 -12.03
N ARG A 6 82.30 -22.53 -12.20
CA ARG A 6 81.55 -22.93 -13.39
C ARG A 6 80.05 -22.53 -13.24
N ASN A 7 79.64 -21.64 -14.08
CA ASN A 7 78.21 -21.29 -14.26
C ASN A 7 77.49 -22.47 -14.96
N ARG A 8 76.57 -23.13 -14.28
CA ARG A 8 75.59 -24.04 -14.90
C ARG A 8 74.26 -23.28 -15.08
N SER A 9 73.98 -22.95 -16.32
CA SER A 9 72.68 -22.46 -16.75
C SER A 9 71.63 -23.60 -16.64
N ILE A 10 70.69 -23.49 -15.73
CA ILE A 10 69.55 -24.41 -15.64
C ILE A 10 68.37 -23.78 -16.45
N ASN A 11 68.14 -24.32 -17.66
CA ASN A 11 66.96 -24.08 -18.46
C ASN A 11 65.79 -24.77 -17.80
N ARG A 12 64.96 -23.99 -17.03
CA ARG A 12 63.63 -24.43 -16.60
C ARG A 12 62.66 -24.14 -17.73
N LYS A 13 62.18 -25.16 -18.41
CA LYS A 13 60.96 -25.10 -19.23
C LYS A 13 59.77 -24.80 -18.32
N ILE A 14 59.23 -23.62 -18.43
CA ILE A 14 57.93 -23.25 -17.80
C ILE A 14 56.85 -23.86 -18.69
N SER A 15 56.26 -24.96 -18.22
CA SER A 15 55.05 -25.52 -18.80
C SER A 15 53.87 -24.65 -18.31
N SER A 16 53.19 -23.97 -19.25
CA SER A 16 51.96 -23.26 -19.04
C SER A 16 50.87 -24.23 -18.59
N PRO A 17 50.07 -23.89 -17.54
CA PRO A 17 48.95 -24.71 -17.19
C PRO A 17 47.86 -24.50 -18.25
N SER A 18 47.43 -25.58 -18.88
CA SER A 18 46.25 -25.67 -19.73
C SER A 18 45.01 -25.25 -18.92
N GLY A 19 44.57 -24.02 -19.14
CA GLY A 19 43.33 -23.51 -18.54
C GLY A 19 42.13 -24.28 -19.07
N THR A 20 41.64 -25.21 -18.30
CA THR A 20 40.34 -25.85 -18.53
C THR A 20 39.28 -24.80 -18.28
N ARG A 21 38.79 -24.17 -19.34
CA ARG A 21 37.66 -23.26 -19.33
C ARG A 21 36.42 -24.07 -18.98
N LEU A 22 36.05 -24.06 -17.70
CA LEU A 22 34.77 -24.59 -17.23
C LEU A 22 33.65 -23.78 -17.92
N HIS A 23 33.12 -24.30 -19.01
CA HIS A 23 31.86 -23.87 -19.55
C HIS A 23 30.77 -24.24 -18.53
N ARG A 24 30.38 -23.28 -17.70
CA ARG A 24 29.16 -23.35 -16.90
C ARG A 24 28.03 -23.48 -17.91
N LYS A 25 27.52 -24.69 -18.12
CA LYS A 25 26.29 -24.91 -18.88
C LYS A 25 25.16 -24.22 -18.11
N THR A 26 24.74 -23.04 -18.54
CA THR A 26 23.49 -22.45 -18.13
C THR A 26 22.38 -23.40 -18.58
N GLN A 27 21.73 -24.03 -17.64
CA GLN A 27 20.53 -24.82 -17.93
C GLN A 27 19.47 -23.89 -18.51
N PRO A 28 18.67 -24.33 -19.49
CA PRO A 28 17.58 -23.50 -20.01
C PRO A 28 16.57 -23.27 -18.88
N ILE A 29 16.27 -22.00 -18.62
CA ILE A 29 15.24 -21.58 -17.68
C ILE A 29 13.91 -22.19 -18.12
N SER A 30 13.18 -22.85 -17.21
CA SER A 30 11.88 -23.42 -17.51
C SER A 30 10.84 -22.31 -17.79
N LYS A 31 9.76 -22.62 -18.50
CA LYS A 31 8.67 -21.64 -18.73
C LYS A 31 8.04 -21.18 -17.41
N SER A 32 7.91 -22.07 -16.44
CA SER A 32 7.41 -21.78 -15.10
C SER A 32 8.30 -20.77 -14.38
N GLN A 33 9.64 -20.96 -14.42
CA GLN A 33 10.59 -20.00 -13.84
C GLN A 33 10.49 -18.61 -14.46
N VAL A 34 10.34 -18.52 -15.79
CA VAL A 34 10.17 -17.24 -16.49
C VAL A 34 8.88 -16.54 -16.11
N ASN A 35 7.80 -17.28 -15.87
CA ASN A 35 6.51 -16.72 -15.45
C ASN A 35 6.56 -16.26 -13.99
N MET A 36 7.19 -17.03 -13.09
CA MET A 36 7.40 -16.67 -11.70
C MET A 36 8.21 -15.40 -11.57
N ASP A 37 9.34 -15.29 -12.29
CA ASP A 37 10.15 -14.07 -12.33
C ASP A 37 9.35 -12.85 -12.79
N LYS A 38 8.45 -13.03 -13.76
CA LYS A 38 7.57 -11.96 -14.25
C LYS A 38 6.51 -11.54 -13.24
N TYR A 39 6.10 -12.42 -12.35
CA TYR A 39 5.10 -12.13 -11.34
C TYR A 39 5.73 -11.47 -10.11
N ILE A 40 6.66 -12.13 -9.46
CA ILE A 40 7.26 -11.67 -8.20
C ILE A 40 8.16 -10.44 -8.38
N TYR A 41 8.91 -10.35 -9.50
CA TYR A 41 9.77 -9.21 -9.81
C TYR A 41 9.14 -8.24 -10.82
N ALA A 42 7.84 -8.37 -11.07
CA ALA A 42 7.12 -7.39 -11.88
C ALA A 42 7.28 -5.99 -11.29
N LYS A 43 7.34 -4.99 -12.15
CA LYS A 43 7.44 -3.60 -11.71
C LYS A 43 6.37 -3.24 -10.67
N ASN A 44 5.12 -3.66 -10.90
CA ASN A 44 4.01 -3.38 -9.99
C ASN A 44 4.16 -4.09 -8.65
N SER A 45 4.66 -5.34 -8.63
CA SER A 45 4.93 -6.08 -7.39
C SER A 45 6.02 -5.39 -6.56
N VAL A 46 7.13 -5.02 -7.18
CA VAL A 46 8.22 -4.30 -6.50
C VAL A 46 7.76 -2.93 -5.99
N GLU A 47 6.97 -2.19 -6.78
CA GLU A 47 6.42 -0.90 -6.37
C GLU A 47 5.42 -1.04 -5.23
N PHE A 48 4.57 -2.08 -5.22
CA PHE A 48 3.67 -2.36 -4.11
C PHE A 48 4.44 -2.64 -2.82
N VAL A 49 5.42 -3.55 -2.88
CA VAL A 49 6.27 -3.87 -1.73
C VAL A 49 7.00 -2.64 -1.21
N THR A 50 7.50 -1.78 -2.10
CA THR A 50 8.18 -0.53 -1.71
C THR A 50 7.25 0.39 -0.94
N VAL A 51 6.04 0.63 -1.45
CA VAL A 51 5.04 1.47 -0.77
C VAL A 51 4.56 0.83 0.53
N GLY A 52 4.40 -0.49 0.54
CA GLY A 52 4.03 -1.23 1.75
C GLY A 52 5.10 -1.11 2.86
N VAL A 53 6.39 -1.15 2.51
CA VAL A 53 7.49 -0.91 3.46
C VAL A 53 7.39 0.47 4.09
N GLU A 54 7.16 1.50 3.28
CA GLU A 54 6.99 2.88 3.77
C GLU A 54 5.74 3.02 4.66
N PHE A 55 4.64 2.35 4.29
CA PHE A 55 3.42 2.33 5.08
C PHE A 55 3.64 1.67 6.45
N CYS A 56 4.28 0.51 6.49
CA CYS A 56 4.58 -0.16 7.76
C CYS A 56 5.53 0.67 8.63
N ALA A 57 6.61 1.21 8.04
CA ALA A 57 7.56 2.06 8.75
C ALA A 57 6.93 3.35 9.29
N PHE A 58 5.93 3.90 8.59
CA PHE A 58 5.16 5.04 9.06
C PHE A 58 4.34 4.69 10.30
N LEU A 59 3.61 3.56 10.29
CA LEU A 59 2.78 3.14 11.42
C LEU A 59 3.62 2.71 12.64
N GLU A 60 4.76 2.07 12.43
CA GLU A 60 5.67 1.65 13.50
C GLU A 60 6.23 2.83 14.31
N ARG A 61 6.18 4.06 13.75
CA ARG A 61 6.59 5.30 14.42
C ARG A 61 5.41 6.14 14.93
N VAL A 62 4.22 5.57 15.02
CA VAL A 62 3.00 6.31 15.38
C VAL A 62 3.10 7.05 16.71
N GLN A 63 3.90 6.55 17.67
CA GLN A 63 4.11 7.20 18.96
C GLN A 63 4.86 8.54 18.89
N GLU A 64 5.58 8.78 17.80
CA GLU A 64 6.37 9.98 17.56
C GLU A 64 5.55 11.07 16.84
N LEU A 65 4.35 10.74 16.38
CA LEU A 65 3.54 11.61 15.53
C LEU A 65 2.49 12.37 16.32
N THR A 66 2.16 13.54 15.82
CA THR A 66 0.92 14.25 16.20
C THR A 66 -0.26 13.75 15.36
N GLN A 67 -1.49 14.01 15.81
CA GLN A 67 -2.71 13.64 15.07
C GLN A 67 -2.74 14.28 13.68
N GLU A 68 -2.30 15.53 13.56
CA GLU A 68 -2.22 16.26 12.29
C GLU A 68 -1.21 15.62 11.33
N GLU A 69 0.01 15.31 11.81
CA GLU A 69 1.05 14.63 11.01
C GLU A 69 0.58 13.25 10.55
N PHE A 70 -0.10 12.52 11.44
CA PHE A 70 -0.67 11.21 11.13
C PHE A 70 -1.74 11.33 10.03
N ALA A 71 -2.71 12.22 10.18
CA ALA A 71 -3.77 12.45 9.20
C ALA A 71 -3.19 12.93 7.86
N SER A 72 -2.31 13.95 7.88
CA SER A 72 -1.66 14.53 6.70
C SER A 72 -0.85 13.51 5.89
N THR A 73 -0.16 12.59 6.57
CA THR A 73 0.62 11.53 5.91
C THR A 73 -0.30 10.44 5.38
N SER A 74 -1.27 10.00 6.18
CA SER A 74 -2.20 8.93 5.83
C SER A 74 -3.03 9.26 4.58
N ILE A 75 -3.55 10.49 4.44
CA ILE A 75 -4.35 10.90 3.26
C ILE A 75 -3.54 10.89 1.94
N LYS A 76 -2.21 10.86 2.01
CA LYS A 76 -1.32 10.74 0.85
C LYS A 76 -0.88 9.30 0.62
N LEU A 77 -0.60 8.57 1.70
CA LEU A 77 -0.01 7.24 1.64
C LEU A 77 -1.05 6.15 1.35
N LEU A 78 -2.25 6.24 1.95
CA LEU A 78 -3.32 5.26 1.72
C LEU A 78 -3.78 5.21 0.25
N PRO A 79 -4.03 6.33 -0.45
CA PRO A 79 -4.37 6.28 -1.87
C PRO A 79 -3.27 5.66 -2.73
N LEU A 80 -2.01 5.92 -2.39
CA LEU A 80 -0.87 5.34 -3.09
C LEU A 80 -0.81 3.82 -2.86
N LEU A 81 -0.99 3.37 -1.63
CA LEU A 81 -1.04 1.94 -1.28
C LEU A 81 -2.19 1.25 -2.01
N TYR A 82 -3.39 1.85 -2.00
CA TYR A 82 -4.57 1.35 -2.72
C TYR A 82 -4.29 1.19 -4.22
N LEU A 83 -3.75 2.24 -4.84
CA LEU A 83 -3.40 2.20 -6.26
C LEU A 83 -2.40 1.08 -6.57
N LYS A 84 -1.37 0.90 -5.74
CA LYS A 84 -0.37 -0.14 -5.96
C LYS A 84 -0.93 -1.54 -5.75
N ALA A 85 -1.82 -1.73 -4.79
CA ALA A 85 -2.52 -3.00 -4.59
C ALA A 85 -3.43 -3.36 -5.78
N THR A 86 -4.15 -2.39 -6.36
CA THR A 86 -4.99 -2.64 -7.56
C THR A 86 -4.17 -3.00 -8.80
N LEU A 87 -2.90 -2.63 -8.85
CA LEU A 87 -1.99 -2.90 -9.96
C LEU A 87 -1.18 -4.19 -9.79
N LEU A 88 -1.34 -4.91 -8.69
CA LEU A 88 -0.69 -6.21 -8.51
C LEU A 88 -1.10 -7.16 -9.64
N PRO A 89 -0.14 -7.84 -10.27
CA PRO A 89 -0.45 -8.77 -11.34
C PRO A 89 -1.31 -9.93 -10.85
N ILE A 90 -2.02 -10.57 -11.78
CA ILE A 90 -2.75 -11.81 -11.50
C ILE A 90 -1.77 -12.96 -11.73
N ASP A 91 -1.75 -13.90 -10.80
CA ASP A 91 -1.02 -15.14 -10.98
C ASP A 91 -1.90 -16.10 -11.80
N ASP A 92 -1.46 -16.39 -13.04
CA ASP A 92 -2.17 -17.28 -13.95
C ASP A 92 -1.86 -18.77 -13.69
N GLU A 93 -0.79 -19.04 -12.95
CA GLU A 93 -0.39 -20.41 -12.57
C GLU A 93 -0.93 -20.73 -11.17
N ASN A 94 -2.19 -21.13 -11.14
CA ASN A 94 -2.88 -21.54 -9.91
C ASN A 94 -2.34 -22.90 -9.45
N GLU A 95 -1.27 -22.92 -8.69
CA GLU A 95 -0.82 -24.11 -7.99
C GLU A 95 -1.56 -24.17 -6.65
N ASP A 96 -2.72 -24.86 -6.63
CA ASP A 96 -3.60 -25.06 -5.47
C ASP A 96 -2.96 -25.80 -4.28
N TYR A 97 -1.63 -25.94 -4.24
CA TYR A 97 -0.89 -26.80 -3.33
C TYR A 97 0.17 -26.10 -2.47
N LEU A 98 0.28 -24.78 -2.58
CA LEU A 98 1.23 -24.07 -1.71
C LEU A 98 0.52 -23.69 -0.40
N ASP A 99 1.12 -24.07 0.71
CA ASP A 99 0.65 -23.66 2.04
C ASP A 99 0.75 -22.13 2.18
N SER A 100 -0.23 -21.52 2.85
CA SER A 100 -0.20 -20.11 3.20
C SER A 100 1.11 -19.77 3.93
N PRO A 101 1.72 -18.61 3.64
CA PRO A 101 2.92 -18.21 4.33
C PRO A 101 2.66 -18.02 5.83
N GLU A 102 3.70 -18.13 6.62
CA GLU A 102 3.65 -17.87 8.05
C GLU A 102 3.25 -16.40 8.30
N HIS A 103 2.37 -16.19 9.28
CA HIS A 103 2.05 -14.84 9.76
C HIS A 103 3.20 -14.33 10.64
N PHE A 104 3.67 -13.14 10.35
CA PHE A 104 4.79 -12.48 11.03
C PHE A 104 4.33 -11.48 12.07
N VAL A 105 3.13 -10.91 11.89
CA VAL A 105 2.53 -9.98 12.85
C VAL A 105 1.91 -10.79 13.99
N THR A 106 2.43 -10.60 15.19
CA THR A 106 1.88 -11.23 16.39
C THR A 106 0.66 -10.46 16.91
N GLU A 107 -0.16 -11.12 17.76
CA GLU A 107 -1.26 -10.46 18.44
C GLU A 107 -0.78 -9.25 19.28
N ASP A 108 0.38 -9.38 19.93
CA ASP A 108 0.98 -8.29 20.70
C ASP A 108 1.38 -7.09 19.82
N ASP A 109 1.92 -7.35 18.62
CA ASP A 109 2.27 -6.28 17.64
C ASP A 109 1.01 -5.58 17.13
N TYR A 110 -0.03 -6.35 16.82
CA TYR A 110 -1.32 -5.82 16.35
C TYR A 110 -1.96 -4.93 17.43
N GLU A 111 -2.10 -5.44 18.65
CA GLU A 111 -2.70 -4.70 19.77
C GLU A 111 -1.88 -3.46 20.13
N PHE A 112 -0.56 -3.57 20.15
CA PHE A 112 0.32 -2.44 20.38
C PHE A 112 0.08 -1.31 19.37
N LEU A 113 -0.01 -1.65 18.09
CA LEU A 113 -0.26 -0.67 17.03
C LEU A 113 -1.66 -0.05 17.18
N ARG A 114 -2.69 -0.88 17.31
CA ARG A 114 -4.08 -0.46 17.47
C ARG A 114 -4.26 0.49 18.67
N GLU A 115 -3.69 0.14 19.84
CA GLU A 115 -3.78 1.00 21.02
C GLU A 115 -3.08 2.34 20.84
N ASN A 116 -1.93 2.37 20.18
CA ASN A 116 -1.20 3.63 19.96
C ASN A 116 -1.91 4.54 18.98
N ILE A 117 -2.47 4.00 17.88
CA ILE A 117 -3.28 4.77 16.95
C ILE A 117 -4.55 5.27 17.64
N GLY A 118 -5.27 4.40 18.39
CA GLY A 118 -6.47 4.79 19.12
C GLY A 118 -6.20 5.90 20.15
N ARG A 119 -5.06 5.84 20.84
CA ARG A 119 -4.64 6.90 21.76
C ARG A 119 -4.33 8.21 21.04
N LEU A 120 -3.68 8.14 19.88
CA LEU A 120 -3.35 9.30 19.06
C LEU A 120 -4.61 9.97 18.51
N MET A 121 -5.56 9.17 18.02
CA MET A 121 -6.80 9.66 17.42
C MET A 121 -7.83 10.13 18.47
N GLY A 122 -7.83 9.55 19.66
CA GLY A 122 -8.73 9.91 20.76
C GLY A 122 -10.20 9.84 20.36
N GLU A 123 -10.93 10.93 20.53
CA GLU A 123 -12.37 11.00 20.19
C GLU A 123 -12.61 10.91 18.65
N ASN A 124 -11.61 11.18 17.85
CA ASN A 124 -11.67 11.10 16.39
C ASN A 124 -11.47 9.69 15.84
N ASP A 125 -11.16 8.70 16.71
CA ASP A 125 -10.93 7.32 16.27
C ASP A 125 -12.21 6.66 15.75
N ALA A 126 -13.35 6.91 16.40
CA ALA A 126 -14.62 6.30 16.04
C ALA A 126 -15.29 7.04 14.88
N TYR A 127 -15.75 6.28 13.89
CA TYR A 127 -16.51 6.82 12.76
C TYR A 127 -17.66 5.88 12.33
N LEU A 128 -18.54 6.38 11.47
CA LEU A 128 -19.67 5.60 10.95
C LEU A 128 -19.40 5.16 9.52
N VAL A 129 -19.53 3.86 9.27
CA VAL A 129 -19.46 3.30 7.93
C VAL A 129 -20.82 3.43 7.26
N VAL A 130 -20.84 4.05 6.07
CA VAL A 130 -22.07 4.31 5.31
C VAL A 130 -22.33 3.25 4.23
N GLN A 131 -21.28 2.52 3.84
CA GLN A 131 -21.35 1.51 2.77
C GLN A 131 -20.86 0.15 3.30
N SER A 132 -21.75 -0.63 3.85
CA SER A 132 -21.51 -2.01 4.24
C SER A 132 -22.67 -2.87 3.72
N ASP A 133 -22.35 -4.09 3.25
CA ASP A 133 -23.37 -5.05 2.87
C ASP A 133 -24.28 -5.45 4.05
N GLU A 134 -23.79 -5.29 5.27
CA GLU A 134 -24.54 -5.53 6.50
C GLU A 134 -25.64 -4.48 6.72
N MET A 135 -25.48 -3.27 6.17
CA MET A 135 -26.52 -2.21 6.22
C MET A 135 -27.76 -2.59 5.40
N LYS A 136 -27.71 -3.59 4.53
CA LYS A 136 -28.92 -4.12 3.87
C LYS A 136 -29.91 -4.77 4.86
N TYR A 137 -29.42 -5.12 6.04
CA TYR A 137 -30.18 -5.81 7.08
C TYR A 137 -30.35 -5.01 8.37
N SER A 138 -29.79 -3.79 8.43
CA SER A 138 -29.86 -2.92 9.60
C SER A 138 -30.09 -1.48 9.18
N ASP A 139 -31.06 -0.81 9.82
CA ASP A 139 -31.32 0.62 9.63
C ASP A 139 -30.33 1.51 10.42
N LEU A 140 -29.40 0.89 11.17
CA LEU A 140 -28.41 1.62 11.97
C LEU A 140 -27.04 1.57 11.28
N PRO A 141 -26.32 2.71 11.20
CA PRO A 141 -24.97 2.76 10.71
C PRO A 141 -24.04 1.94 11.62
N LEU A 142 -23.07 1.26 11.01
CA LEU A 142 -22.05 0.51 11.74
C LEU A 142 -20.95 1.45 12.23
N GLY A 143 -20.62 1.33 13.51
CA GLY A 143 -19.44 2.00 14.07
C GLY A 143 -18.18 1.28 13.65
N ALA A 144 -17.15 2.02 13.27
CA ALA A 144 -15.80 1.52 12.97
C ALA A 144 -14.75 2.39 13.67
N SER A 145 -13.52 1.91 13.72
CA SER A 145 -12.38 2.57 14.35
C SER A 145 -11.24 2.71 13.34
N ILE A 146 -10.68 3.90 13.25
CA ILE A 146 -9.50 4.16 12.42
C ILE A 146 -8.34 3.27 12.88
N ALA A 147 -8.18 3.10 14.19
CA ALA A 147 -7.11 2.30 14.77
C ALA A 147 -7.23 0.82 14.37
N GLU A 148 -8.44 0.25 14.40
CA GLU A 148 -8.66 -1.13 13.97
C GLU A 148 -8.42 -1.29 12.47
N ASP A 149 -8.98 -0.40 11.65
CA ASP A 149 -8.80 -0.51 10.20
C ASP A 149 -7.33 -0.36 9.78
N MET A 150 -6.59 0.57 10.42
CA MET A 150 -5.16 0.74 10.13
C MET A 150 -4.32 -0.45 10.61
N ALA A 151 -4.68 -1.09 11.74
CA ALA A 151 -4.02 -2.28 12.24
C ALA A 151 -4.28 -3.50 11.35
N ASP A 152 -5.50 -3.66 10.84
CA ASP A 152 -5.86 -4.73 9.90
C ASP A 152 -5.11 -4.59 8.57
N ILE A 153 -5.05 -3.37 8.02
CA ILE A 153 -4.27 -3.09 6.81
C ILE A 153 -2.78 -3.35 7.06
N TYR A 154 -2.28 -2.92 8.22
CA TYR A 154 -0.89 -3.16 8.60
C TYR A 154 -0.57 -4.65 8.65
N GLN A 155 -1.39 -5.45 9.30
CA GLN A 155 -1.18 -6.89 9.41
C GLN A 155 -1.07 -7.54 8.03
N ALA A 156 -2.04 -7.32 7.16
CA ALA A 156 -2.04 -7.90 5.81
C ALA A 156 -0.82 -7.47 4.99
N VAL A 157 -0.49 -6.18 5.00
CA VAL A 157 0.64 -5.64 4.25
C VAL A 157 1.98 -6.07 4.85
N LYS A 158 2.10 -6.09 6.18
CA LYS A 158 3.34 -6.47 6.88
C LYS A 158 3.68 -7.94 6.69
N ASP A 159 2.70 -8.83 6.80
CA ASP A 159 2.88 -10.26 6.56
C ASP A 159 3.33 -10.52 5.12
N CYS A 160 2.70 -9.90 4.15
CA CYS A 160 3.12 -9.96 2.75
C CYS A 160 4.57 -9.50 2.55
N ILE A 161 4.96 -8.36 3.13
CA ILE A 161 6.32 -7.81 3.00
C ILE A 161 7.34 -8.71 3.68
N ALA A 162 7.03 -9.24 4.87
CA ALA A 162 7.92 -10.12 5.60
C ALA A 162 8.16 -11.42 4.83
N ALA A 163 7.10 -12.03 4.30
CA ALA A 163 7.19 -13.19 3.43
C ALA A 163 7.98 -12.89 2.14
N TYR A 164 7.75 -11.74 1.50
CA TYR A 164 8.49 -11.32 0.31
C TYR A 164 9.99 -11.16 0.58
N ARG A 165 10.39 -10.72 1.77
CA ARG A 165 11.79 -10.58 2.18
C ARG A 165 12.53 -11.89 2.45
N THR A 166 11.84 -13.02 2.50
CA THR A 166 12.48 -14.33 2.67
C THR A 166 13.33 -14.74 1.47
N GLU A 167 13.17 -14.06 0.33
CA GLU A 167 13.83 -14.37 -0.95
C GLU A 167 13.55 -15.80 -1.46
N ASN A 168 12.54 -16.47 -0.90
CA ASN A 168 12.01 -17.72 -1.41
C ASN A 168 10.92 -17.42 -2.43
N GLU A 169 11.13 -17.79 -3.69
CA GLU A 169 10.25 -17.43 -4.81
C GLU A 169 8.83 -17.97 -4.64
N ASP A 170 8.67 -19.18 -4.12
CA ASP A 170 7.35 -19.78 -3.86
C ASP A 170 6.63 -19.02 -2.75
N THR A 171 7.32 -18.71 -1.64
CA THR A 171 6.78 -17.91 -0.54
C THR A 171 6.40 -16.50 -0.98
N MET A 172 7.24 -15.84 -1.77
CA MET A 172 6.97 -14.50 -2.32
C MET A 172 5.73 -14.50 -3.21
N ARG A 173 5.58 -15.52 -4.03
CA ARG A 173 4.45 -15.70 -4.94
C ARG A 173 3.15 -15.83 -4.15
N VAL A 174 3.10 -16.77 -3.20
CA VAL A 174 1.93 -17.01 -2.36
C VAL A 174 1.55 -15.77 -1.58
N ALA A 175 2.52 -15.12 -0.94
CA ALA A 175 2.28 -13.90 -0.16
C ALA A 175 1.69 -12.75 -0.98
N LEU A 176 2.16 -12.53 -2.21
CA LEU A 176 1.60 -11.52 -3.10
C LEU A 176 0.18 -11.87 -3.56
N THR A 177 -0.07 -13.15 -3.82
CA THR A 177 -1.38 -13.65 -4.25
C THR A 177 -2.40 -13.48 -3.12
N GLU A 178 -2.10 -13.96 -1.91
CA GLU A 178 -2.96 -13.83 -0.74
C GLU A 178 -3.21 -12.36 -0.39
N CYS A 179 -2.16 -11.53 -0.34
CA CYS A 179 -2.30 -10.11 -0.05
C CYS A 179 -3.23 -9.41 -1.06
N ARG A 180 -3.18 -9.79 -2.34
CA ARG A 180 -4.08 -9.29 -3.38
C ARG A 180 -5.51 -9.78 -3.21
N GLU A 181 -5.72 -11.05 -2.83
CA GLU A 181 -7.04 -11.62 -2.56
C GLU A 181 -7.67 -10.97 -1.33
N GLU A 182 -6.91 -10.82 -0.25
CA GLU A 182 -7.34 -10.11 0.94
C GLU A 182 -7.60 -8.61 0.68
N PHE A 183 -6.83 -7.96 -0.21
CA PHE A 183 -7.15 -6.62 -0.65
C PHE A 183 -8.54 -6.54 -1.27
N SER A 184 -8.86 -7.47 -2.14
CA SER A 184 -10.14 -7.45 -2.84
C SER A 184 -11.33 -7.79 -1.93
N SER A 185 -11.15 -8.63 -0.93
CA SER A 185 -12.21 -9.17 -0.07
C SER A 185 -12.31 -8.49 1.31
N TYR A 186 -11.25 -7.89 1.79
CA TYR A 186 -11.16 -7.42 3.18
C TYR A 186 -10.54 -6.04 3.34
N TRP A 187 -9.19 -5.93 3.32
CA TRP A 187 -8.52 -4.72 3.76
C TRP A 187 -8.62 -3.55 2.78
N GLY A 188 -8.95 -3.79 1.51
CA GLY A 188 -9.15 -2.71 0.54
C GLY A 188 -10.35 -1.82 0.90
N SER A 189 -11.46 -2.40 1.38
CA SER A 189 -12.62 -1.65 1.85
C SER A 189 -12.33 -0.89 3.15
N LYS A 190 -11.59 -1.49 4.08
CA LYS A 190 -11.14 -0.84 5.31
C LYS A 190 -10.26 0.38 5.03
N LEU A 191 -9.34 0.25 4.08
CA LEU A 191 -8.50 1.35 3.63
C LEU A 191 -9.32 2.54 3.12
N LEU A 192 -10.33 2.31 2.30
CA LEU A 192 -11.20 3.37 1.79
C LEU A 192 -12.00 4.04 2.91
N ASN A 193 -12.50 3.27 3.87
CA ASN A 193 -13.24 3.78 5.01
C ASN A 193 -12.35 4.64 5.93
N ALA A 194 -11.18 4.13 6.30
CA ALA A 194 -10.19 4.86 7.09
C ALA A 194 -9.72 6.14 6.38
N LEU A 195 -9.48 6.07 5.06
CA LEU A 195 -9.12 7.23 4.25
C LEU A 195 -10.20 8.31 4.28
N ALA A 196 -11.48 7.93 4.15
CA ALA A 196 -12.59 8.87 4.19
C ALA A 196 -12.73 9.53 5.58
N ALA A 197 -12.49 8.78 6.66
CA ALA A 197 -12.51 9.32 8.03
C ALA A 197 -11.34 10.29 8.26
N LEU A 198 -10.11 9.89 7.89
CA LEU A 198 -8.91 10.70 8.02
C LEU A 198 -8.94 11.98 7.17
N HIS A 199 -9.53 11.90 5.97
CA HIS A 199 -9.74 13.07 5.12
C HIS A 199 -10.59 14.12 5.82
N ARG A 200 -11.70 13.73 6.44
CA ARG A 200 -12.56 14.66 7.19
C ARG A 200 -11.81 15.29 8.36
N ILE A 201 -11.05 14.49 9.11
CA ILE A 201 -10.29 14.99 10.26
C ILE A 201 -9.26 16.01 9.80
N TYR A 202 -8.47 15.70 8.78
CA TYR A 202 -7.42 16.57 8.28
C TYR A 202 -7.94 17.95 7.86
N TYR A 203 -8.97 18.00 7.02
CA TYR A 203 -9.52 19.25 6.54
C TYR A 203 -10.37 20.00 7.56
N SER A 204 -10.91 19.32 8.59
CA SER A 204 -11.56 20.00 9.71
C SER A 204 -10.56 20.67 10.66
N LEU A 205 -9.34 20.16 10.78
CA LEU A 205 -8.25 20.78 11.54
C LEU A 205 -7.76 22.06 10.84
N ASP A 206 -7.65 22.03 9.51
CA ASP A 206 -7.23 23.17 8.68
C ASP A 206 -8.22 24.36 8.79
N ASP A 207 -9.52 24.06 8.90
CA ASP A 207 -10.56 25.11 9.08
C ASP A 207 -10.45 25.81 10.44
N LEU A 208 -10.00 25.12 11.48
CA LEU A 208 -9.84 25.71 12.82
C LEU A 208 -8.64 26.66 12.91
N ASP A 209 -7.56 26.38 12.22
CA ASP A 209 -6.37 27.25 12.19
C ASP A 209 -6.59 28.52 11.37
N ASN A 210 -7.44 28.48 10.34
CA ASN A 210 -7.77 29.64 9.52
C ASN A 210 -8.71 30.64 10.24
N ASP A 211 -9.46 30.21 11.25
CA ASP A 211 -10.38 31.08 12.01
C ASP A 211 -9.63 32.01 13.01
N TYR A 212 -8.36 31.72 13.34
CA TYR A 212 -7.58 32.53 14.30
C TYR A 212 -6.81 33.72 13.69
N ASP A 213 -6.68 33.78 12.37
CA ASP A 213 -5.85 34.80 11.70
C ASP A 213 -6.63 36.02 11.20
N CYS A 214 -7.90 36.19 11.57
CA CYS A 214 -8.67 37.38 11.20
C CYS A 214 -8.67 38.43 12.32
N GLU A 215 -7.61 39.24 12.40
CA GLU A 215 -7.54 40.46 13.24
C GLU A 215 -8.52 41.58 12.81
N CYS A 216 -9.36 41.33 11.84
CA CYS A 216 -10.27 42.34 11.27
C CYS A 216 -11.66 42.37 11.91
N GLY A 217 -11.85 42.22 13.18
CA GLY A 217 -13.03 42.62 13.97
C GLY A 217 -14.42 42.49 13.34
N HIS A 218 -14.55 41.87 12.18
CA HIS A 218 -15.79 41.63 11.46
C HIS A 218 -16.20 40.17 11.65
N ARG A 219 -17.29 39.95 12.36
CA ARG A 219 -18.00 38.67 12.36
C ARG A 219 -18.42 38.40 10.91
N HIS A 220 -17.67 37.52 10.24
CA HIS A 220 -18.18 36.88 9.03
C HIS A 220 -19.23 35.87 9.47
N SER A 221 -20.48 36.35 9.54
CA SER A 221 -21.62 35.46 9.46
C SER A 221 -21.49 34.80 8.09
N HIS A 222 -21.16 33.49 8.03
CA HIS A 222 -21.43 32.72 6.83
C HIS A 222 -22.93 32.76 6.58
N HIS A 223 -23.37 33.79 5.84
CA HIS A 223 -24.54 33.64 5.00
C HIS A 223 -24.13 32.54 4.00
N ARG A 224 -24.63 31.33 4.22
CA ARG A 224 -24.83 30.42 3.11
C ARG A 224 -25.80 31.14 2.20
N ASP A 225 -25.23 31.75 1.18
CA ASP A 225 -26.02 32.38 0.14
C ASP A 225 -26.83 31.28 -0.54
N ASP A 226 -28.12 31.55 -0.71
CA ASP A 226 -29.10 30.72 -1.42
C ASP A 226 -28.72 30.46 -2.91
N GLU A 227 -27.48 30.74 -3.31
CA GLU A 227 -26.94 30.51 -4.65
C GLU A 227 -26.53 29.06 -4.92
N GLU A 228 -26.20 28.25 -3.88
CA GLU A 228 -25.87 26.83 -4.10
C GLU A 228 -27.10 26.03 -4.54
N ASP A 229 -28.27 26.32 -4.00
CA ASP A 229 -29.52 25.67 -4.43
C ASP A 229 -29.84 25.98 -5.90
N ASN A 230 -29.43 27.16 -6.39
CA ASN A 230 -29.64 27.57 -7.76
C ASN A 230 -28.71 26.87 -8.76
N PHE A 231 -27.51 26.42 -8.34
CA PHE A 231 -26.57 25.70 -9.21
C PHE A 231 -27.08 24.29 -9.52
N TYR A 232 -27.58 23.56 -8.53
CA TYR A 232 -28.13 22.22 -8.72
C TYR A 232 -29.43 22.26 -9.50
N GLN A 233 -30.32 23.23 -9.23
CA GLN A 233 -31.57 23.42 -9.96
C GLN A 233 -31.32 23.81 -11.43
N LYS A 234 -30.37 24.70 -11.70
CA LYS A 234 -29.96 25.04 -13.08
C LYS A 234 -29.37 23.86 -13.87
N ARG A 235 -28.65 23.00 -13.18
CA ARG A 235 -28.07 21.82 -13.80
C ARG A 235 -29.12 20.75 -14.08
N GLN A 236 -30.09 20.59 -13.20
CA GLN A 236 -31.22 19.68 -13.37
C GLN A 236 -32.16 20.13 -14.52
N SER A 237 -32.44 21.43 -14.63
CA SER A 237 -33.23 21.94 -15.75
C SER A 237 -32.53 21.81 -17.11
N ALA A 238 -31.22 22.02 -17.16
CA ALA A 238 -30.44 21.83 -18.39
C ALA A 238 -30.45 20.38 -18.91
N TRP A 239 -30.53 19.39 -18.01
CA TRP A 239 -30.63 17.98 -18.42
C TRP A 239 -32.04 17.61 -18.92
N LEU A 240 -33.09 18.28 -18.42
CA LEU A 240 -34.45 18.05 -18.89
C LEU A 240 -34.72 18.69 -20.25
N ASP A 241 -34.08 19.83 -20.54
CA ASP A 241 -34.17 20.50 -21.83
C ASP A 241 -33.48 19.71 -22.97
N ASP A 242 -32.41 18.95 -22.63
CA ASP A 242 -31.71 18.08 -23.60
C ASP A 242 -32.52 16.81 -23.95
N GLU A 243 -33.43 16.34 -23.10
CA GLU A 243 -34.31 15.20 -23.42
C GLU A 243 -35.44 15.56 -24.40
N GLU A 244 -35.93 16.79 -24.38
CA GLU A 244 -36.97 17.23 -25.33
C GLU A 244 -36.44 17.42 -26.77
N ASP A 245 -35.16 17.69 -26.95
CA ASP A 245 -34.53 17.79 -28.28
C ASP A 245 -34.13 16.42 -28.87
N ALA A 246 -34.06 15.34 -28.10
CA ALA A 246 -33.76 13.99 -28.57
C ALA A 246 -34.87 13.39 -29.48
N ASP A 247 -36.13 13.77 -29.26
CA ASP A 247 -37.27 13.30 -30.08
C ASP A 247 -37.38 14.00 -31.44
N ARG A 248 -36.56 14.99 -31.72
CA ARG A 248 -36.59 15.74 -32.97
C ARG A 248 -35.81 15.08 -34.13
N TRP A 249 -35.10 14.00 -33.88
CA TRP A 249 -34.25 13.31 -34.85
C TRP A 249 -34.70 11.87 -35.16
N LEU A 250 -35.90 11.45 -34.73
CA LEU A 250 -36.58 10.24 -35.16
C LEU A 250 -37.76 10.60 -36.07
#